data_3fdf6d7c6b71ecf0a7acc42ac9fc7af4
#
_entry.id   3fdf6d7c6b71ecf0a7acc42ac9fc7af4
#
_cell.length_a   1.000
_cell.length_b   1.000
_cell.length_c   1.000
_cell.angle_alpha   90.00
_cell.angle_beta   90.00
_cell.angle_gamma   90.00
#
_symmetry.space_group_name_H-M   'P 1'
#
loop_
_entity.id
_entity.type
_entity.pdbx_description
1 polymer ?
#
loop_
_entity_poly.entity_id
_entity_poly.type
_entity_poly.pdbx_seq_one_letter_code
_entity_poly.pdbx_strand_id
1 'polypeptide(L)'
;IISSQAIARDQIKIVGSSTVYPYTTVVAERFGKQGKFKTPVVESTGTGGGFKSFCGGVGVQHPDMTGASRAIKKDEMELCIKNGVTEIIELPIGNDGLTFAHSIKGKDVNFTKAQLWKAIAHDVVVDGKLVKNPYKNWNEIDKSLPAIKIEILVAPPTSGTRDAWDDLIMGKGCDEA
;
A
#
# COMPACT_ATOMS: atom_id res chain seq x y z
N ILE A 1 -22.25 1.17 -41.21
CA ILE A 1 -21.42 1.74 -40.14
C ILE A 1 -22.23 1.57 -38.87
N ILE A 2 -21.91 0.58 -38.04
CA ILE A 2 -22.52 0.40 -36.73
C ILE A 2 -21.80 1.40 -35.81
N SER A 3 -22.48 2.49 -35.49
CA SER A 3 -22.01 3.41 -34.47
C SER A 3 -22.05 2.69 -33.12
N SER A 4 -20.92 2.27 -32.63
CA SER A 4 -20.76 1.80 -31.25
C SER A 4 -21.06 2.98 -30.34
N GLN A 5 -22.26 3.04 -29.75
CA GLN A 5 -22.53 4.00 -28.70
C GLN A 5 -21.64 3.64 -27.51
N ALA A 6 -20.73 4.51 -27.16
CA ALA A 6 -19.99 4.41 -25.90
C ALA A 6 -21.02 4.51 -24.77
N ILE A 7 -21.31 3.41 -24.08
CA ILE A 7 -22.15 3.43 -22.87
C ILE A 7 -21.30 4.06 -21.78
N ALA A 8 -21.50 5.34 -21.53
CA ALA A 8 -20.89 6.02 -20.40
C ALA A 8 -21.59 5.59 -19.11
N ARG A 9 -20.80 5.28 -18.08
CA ARG A 9 -21.35 5.06 -16.75
C ARG A 9 -21.81 6.40 -16.17
N ASP A 10 -22.98 6.42 -15.56
CA ASP A 10 -23.56 7.62 -14.94
C ASP A 10 -23.13 7.81 -13.46
N GLN A 11 -22.27 6.92 -12.96
CA GLN A 11 -21.78 6.91 -11.59
C GLN A 11 -20.28 6.58 -11.57
N ILE A 12 -19.48 7.45 -10.97
CA ILE A 12 -18.04 7.26 -10.84
C ILE A 12 -17.75 6.09 -9.90
N LYS A 13 -16.86 5.21 -10.29
CA LYS A 13 -16.34 4.11 -9.47
C LYS A 13 -14.87 4.37 -9.12
N ILE A 14 -14.58 4.37 -7.80
CA ILE A 14 -13.26 4.62 -7.22
C ILE A 14 -12.87 3.40 -6.40
N VAL A 15 -11.66 2.89 -6.59
CA VAL A 15 -11.12 1.75 -5.83
C VAL A 15 -9.76 2.12 -5.25
N GLY A 16 -9.21 1.34 -4.34
CA GLY A 16 -7.79 1.45 -3.99
C GLY A 16 -7.49 1.53 -2.50
N SER A 17 -6.52 2.38 -2.17
CA SER A 17 -5.89 2.47 -0.85
C SER A 17 -6.87 2.63 0.31
N SER A 18 -6.72 1.80 1.34
CA SER A 18 -7.43 1.93 2.61
C SER A 18 -7.07 3.20 3.39
N THR A 19 -5.85 3.72 3.20
CA THR A 19 -5.39 4.99 3.79
C THR A 19 -6.15 6.18 3.21
N VAL A 20 -6.36 6.17 1.89
CA VAL A 20 -7.05 7.26 1.16
C VAL A 20 -8.57 7.12 1.24
N TYR A 21 -9.09 5.90 1.43
CA TYR A 21 -10.51 5.56 1.43
C TYR A 21 -11.40 6.49 2.27
N PRO A 22 -11.11 6.79 3.56
CA PRO A 22 -11.98 7.65 4.36
C PRO A 22 -12.08 9.07 3.81
N TYR A 23 -10.98 9.61 3.27
CA TYR A 23 -10.98 10.96 2.66
C TYR A 23 -11.77 10.97 1.36
N THR A 24 -11.55 9.97 0.49
CA THR A 24 -12.28 9.83 -0.78
C THR A 24 -13.77 9.64 -0.55
N THR A 25 -14.17 8.89 0.47
CA THR A 25 -15.57 8.68 0.83
C THR A 25 -16.26 10.00 1.20
N VAL A 26 -15.63 10.82 2.04
CA VAL A 26 -16.16 12.14 2.40
C VAL A 26 -16.31 13.06 1.19
N VAL A 27 -15.30 13.05 0.30
CA VAL A 27 -15.36 13.83 -0.94
C VAL A 27 -16.49 13.35 -1.85
N ALA A 28 -16.62 12.04 -2.03
CA ALA A 28 -17.67 11.42 -2.85
C ALA A 28 -19.08 11.76 -2.33
N GLU A 29 -19.29 11.67 -1.02
CA GLU A 29 -20.56 12.06 -0.39
C GLU A 29 -20.88 13.54 -0.60
N ARG A 30 -19.90 14.43 -0.41
CA ARG A 30 -20.07 15.87 -0.65
C ARG A 30 -20.37 16.18 -2.11
N PHE A 31 -19.72 15.49 -3.03
CA PHE A 31 -19.96 15.61 -4.46
C PHE A 31 -21.40 15.20 -4.82
N GLY A 32 -21.87 14.05 -4.33
CA GLY A 32 -23.23 13.58 -4.56
C GLY A 32 -24.30 14.50 -3.96
N LYS A 33 -24.05 15.12 -2.80
CA LYS A 33 -24.95 16.08 -2.16
C LYS A 33 -25.19 17.37 -2.98
N GLN A 34 -24.34 17.66 -3.98
CA GLN A 34 -24.57 18.78 -4.89
C GLN A 34 -25.77 18.56 -5.83
N GLY A 35 -26.30 17.35 -5.90
CA GLY A 35 -27.53 17.02 -6.61
C GLY A 35 -27.44 16.96 -8.13
N LYS A 36 -26.26 17.22 -8.72
CA LYS A 36 -26.04 17.19 -10.17
C LYS A 36 -25.68 15.80 -10.71
N PHE A 37 -25.03 14.99 -9.88
CA PHE A 37 -24.49 13.70 -10.27
C PHE A 37 -24.76 12.67 -9.16
N LYS A 38 -24.77 11.37 -9.50
CA LYS A 38 -24.83 10.29 -8.50
C LYS A 38 -23.59 10.32 -7.61
N THR A 39 -23.78 9.98 -6.35
CA THR A 39 -22.67 9.82 -5.40
C THR A 39 -21.70 8.75 -5.93
N PRO A 40 -20.41 9.05 -6.08
CA PRO A 40 -19.42 8.04 -6.46
C PRO A 40 -19.41 6.83 -5.53
N VAL A 41 -19.19 5.64 -6.08
CA VAL A 41 -18.95 4.42 -5.31
C VAL A 41 -17.48 4.34 -4.98
N VAL A 42 -17.15 4.16 -3.70
CA VAL A 42 -15.77 4.06 -3.21
C VAL A 42 -15.57 2.71 -2.54
N GLU A 43 -14.57 1.95 -2.99
CA GLU A 43 -14.25 0.62 -2.46
C GLU A 43 -12.77 0.57 -1.99
N SER A 44 -12.53 0.00 -0.82
CA SER A 44 -11.18 -0.21 -0.28
C SER A 44 -10.66 -1.59 -0.73
N THR A 45 -9.65 -1.59 -1.60
CA THR A 45 -9.05 -2.82 -2.15
C THR A 45 -7.53 -2.91 -1.88
N GLY A 46 -6.98 -1.93 -1.15
CA GLY A 46 -5.54 -1.68 -1.05
C GLY A 46 -4.99 -1.02 -2.31
N THR A 47 -3.81 -0.39 -2.20
CA THR A 47 -3.19 0.33 -3.34
C THR A 47 -2.90 -0.60 -4.52
N GLY A 48 -2.28 -1.77 -4.27
CA GLY A 48 -1.97 -2.75 -5.33
C GLY A 48 -3.22 -3.34 -5.97
N GLY A 49 -4.26 -3.66 -5.18
CA GLY A 49 -5.56 -4.11 -5.69
C GLY A 49 -6.26 -3.05 -6.54
N GLY A 50 -6.16 -1.79 -6.12
CA GLY A 50 -6.65 -0.64 -6.85
C GLY A 50 -5.99 -0.50 -8.21
N PHE A 51 -4.66 -0.49 -8.29
CA PHE A 51 -3.94 -0.44 -9.56
C PHE A 51 -4.25 -1.63 -10.46
N LYS A 52 -4.30 -2.85 -9.91
CA LYS A 52 -4.67 -4.03 -10.69
C LYS A 52 -6.03 -3.90 -11.34
N SER A 53 -7.02 -3.37 -10.63
CA SER A 53 -8.38 -3.17 -11.15
C SER A 53 -8.43 -2.02 -12.15
N PHE A 54 -7.78 -0.90 -11.86
CA PHE A 54 -7.70 0.28 -12.71
C PHE A 54 -6.94 -0.01 -14.01
N CYS A 55 -5.78 -0.65 -13.93
CA CYS A 55 -4.99 -1.07 -15.09
C CYS A 55 -5.55 -2.34 -15.78
N GLY A 56 -6.68 -2.86 -15.34
CA GLY A 56 -7.34 -4.03 -15.96
C GLY A 56 -7.91 -3.73 -17.34
N GLY A 57 -8.16 -2.45 -17.68
CA GLY A 57 -8.65 -2.04 -18.99
C GLY A 57 -9.45 -0.75 -18.96
N VAL A 58 -10.00 -0.41 -20.10
CA VAL A 58 -10.86 0.77 -20.32
C VAL A 58 -12.32 0.31 -20.46
N GLY A 59 -13.25 1.10 -19.95
CA GLY A 59 -14.67 0.87 -20.10
C GLY A 59 -15.42 0.72 -18.77
N VAL A 60 -16.73 0.53 -18.84
CA VAL A 60 -17.66 0.61 -17.69
C VAL A 60 -17.45 -0.50 -16.63
N GLN A 61 -16.79 -1.59 -16.98
CA GLN A 61 -16.45 -2.69 -16.06
C GLN A 61 -15.22 -2.38 -15.18
N HIS A 62 -14.40 -1.40 -15.56
CA HIS A 62 -13.22 -0.99 -14.82
C HIS A 62 -13.50 0.28 -14.02
N PRO A 63 -12.76 0.55 -12.90
CA PRO A 63 -12.92 1.78 -12.16
C PRO A 63 -12.42 3.01 -12.94
N ASP A 64 -13.02 4.16 -12.65
CA ASP A 64 -12.63 5.44 -13.28
C ASP A 64 -11.41 6.05 -12.58
N MET A 65 -11.24 5.76 -11.29
CA MET A 65 -10.15 6.29 -10.47
C MET A 65 -9.62 5.23 -9.52
N THR A 66 -8.37 5.36 -9.13
CA THR A 66 -7.79 4.57 -8.05
C THR A 66 -7.12 5.47 -7.02
N GLY A 67 -7.44 5.25 -5.74
CA GLY A 67 -6.72 5.85 -4.62
C GLY A 67 -5.42 5.10 -4.35
N ALA A 68 -4.33 5.81 -4.12
CA ALA A 68 -3.03 5.21 -3.85
C ALA A 68 -2.32 5.91 -2.68
N SER A 69 -1.61 5.15 -1.86
CA SER A 69 -0.74 5.63 -0.77
C SER A 69 0.74 5.62 -1.15
N ARG A 70 1.05 5.30 -2.40
CA ARG A 70 2.37 5.35 -3.02
C ARG A 70 2.23 5.63 -4.51
N ALA A 71 3.33 5.99 -5.15
CA ALA A 71 3.38 6.08 -6.61
C ALA A 71 3.11 4.72 -7.28
N ILE A 72 2.61 4.76 -8.51
CA ILE A 72 2.45 3.58 -9.34
C ILE A 72 3.83 2.95 -9.61
N LYS A 73 3.92 1.62 -9.52
CA LYS A 73 5.14 0.86 -9.83
C LYS A 73 5.29 0.67 -11.35
N LYS A 74 6.51 0.33 -11.78
CA LYS A 74 6.82 0.13 -13.20
C LYS A 74 5.99 -0.99 -13.83
N ASP A 75 5.89 -2.12 -13.14
CA ASP A 75 5.08 -3.27 -13.57
C ASP A 75 3.58 -2.98 -13.63
N GLU A 76 3.07 -2.16 -12.70
CA GLU A 76 1.70 -1.68 -12.72
C GLU A 76 1.44 -0.74 -13.91
N MET A 77 2.39 0.16 -14.21
CA MET A 77 2.33 1.02 -15.39
C MET A 77 2.35 0.22 -16.70
N GLU A 78 3.22 -0.79 -16.79
CA GLU A 78 3.29 -1.70 -17.93
C GLU A 78 1.96 -2.45 -18.14
N LEU A 79 1.32 -2.89 -17.04
CA LEU A 79 -0.01 -3.50 -17.08
C LEU A 79 -1.06 -2.53 -17.62
N CYS A 80 -1.06 -1.28 -17.15
CA CYS A 80 -1.97 -0.24 -17.64
C CYS A 80 -1.83 -0.05 -19.15
N ILE A 81 -0.61 0.16 -19.65
CA ILE A 81 -0.33 0.37 -21.07
C ILE A 81 -0.77 -0.84 -21.90
N LYS A 82 -0.43 -2.05 -21.44
CA LYS A 82 -0.81 -3.31 -22.11
C LYS A 82 -2.32 -3.45 -22.29
N ASN A 83 -3.10 -2.95 -21.34
CA ASN A 83 -4.56 -3.04 -21.34
C ASN A 83 -5.25 -1.77 -21.88
N GLY A 84 -4.51 -0.89 -22.54
CA GLY A 84 -5.02 0.30 -23.22
C GLY A 84 -5.28 1.51 -22.32
N VAL A 85 -4.88 1.46 -21.04
CA VAL A 85 -4.90 2.62 -20.13
C VAL A 85 -3.59 3.38 -20.32
N THR A 86 -3.56 4.30 -21.28
CA THR A 86 -2.33 4.98 -21.74
C THR A 86 -2.16 6.39 -21.19
N GLU A 87 -3.25 7.02 -20.79
CA GLU A 87 -3.24 8.37 -20.19
C GLU A 87 -3.65 8.27 -18.72
N ILE A 88 -2.70 8.50 -17.82
CA ILE A 88 -2.91 8.44 -16.38
C ILE A 88 -2.56 9.82 -15.80
N ILE A 89 -3.51 10.40 -15.08
CA ILE A 89 -3.32 11.68 -14.38
C ILE A 89 -3.16 11.36 -12.89
N GLU A 90 -2.02 11.72 -12.33
CA GLU A 90 -1.76 11.62 -10.90
C GLU A 90 -2.05 12.96 -10.21
N LEU A 91 -2.88 12.93 -9.19
CA LEU A 91 -3.22 14.09 -8.36
C LEU A 91 -2.76 13.86 -6.92
N PRO A 92 -1.67 14.49 -6.46
CA PRO A 92 -1.27 14.42 -5.07
C PRO A 92 -2.27 15.20 -4.20
N ILE A 93 -2.86 14.53 -3.21
CA ILE A 93 -3.87 15.11 -2.31
C ILE A 93 -3.35 15.37 -0.90
N GLY A 94 -2.20 14.84 -0.55
CA GLY A 94 -1.57 15.01 0.75
C GLY A 94 -0.40 14.07 0.96
N ASN A 95 0.25 14.21 2.12
CA ASN A 95 1.29 13.32 2.58
C ASN A 95 0.78 12.49 3.76
N ASP A 96 1.14 11.23 3.80
CA ASP A 96 0.90 10.34 4.94
C ASP A 96 2.22 9.94 5.59
N GLY A 97 2.20 9.68 6.90
CA GLY A 97 3.37 9.29 7.66
C GLY A 97 3.21 7.90 8.27
N LEU A 98 4.08 6.96 7.91
CA LEU A 98 4.18 5.67 8.58
C LEU A 98 5.07 5.81 9.81
N THR A 99 4.54 5.48 10.99
CA THR A 99 5.30 5.52 12.24
C THR A 99 5.44 4.12 12.83
N PHE A 100 6.57 3.91 13.50
CA PHE A 100 6.76 2.76 14.38
C PHE A 100 6.47 3.19 15.81
N ALA A 101 5.52 2.52 16.47
CA ALA A 101 5.09 2.89 17.81
C ALA A 101 5.30 1.72 18.79
N HIS A 102 5.65 2.05 20.01
CA HIS A 102 5.75 1.10 21.12
C HIS A 102 4.99 1.61 22.36
N SER A 103 4.85 0.75 23.36
CA SER A 103 4.23 1.16 24.63
C SER A 103 5.01 2.29 25.28
N ILE A 104 4.32 3.30 25.82
CA ILE A 104 4.93 4.40 26.58
C ILE A 104 5.72 3.91 27.83
N LYS A 105 5.44 2.69 28.28
CA LYS A 105 6.19 2.04 29.38
C LYS A 105 7.41 1.27 28.88
N GLY A 106 7.59 1.13 27.56
CA GLY A 106 8.76 0.50 26.96
C GLY A 106 9.97 1.43 26.98
N LYS A 107 11.16 0.87 26.74
CA LYS A 107 12.35 1.67 26.51
C LYS A 107 12.33 2.25 25.12
N ASP A 108 12.73 3.50 24.97
CA ASP A 108 12.96 4.10 23.66
C ASP A 108 14.06 3.32 22.93
N VAL A 109 13.78 2.94 21.71
CA VAL A 109 14.68 2.19 20.84
C VAL A 109 14.68 2.80 19.45
N ASN A 110 15.84 3.04 18.89
CA ASN A 110 16.01 3.42 17.50
C ASN A 110 16.38 2.17 16.69
N PHE A 111 15.50 1.74 15.81
CA PHE A 111 15.75 0.59 14.95
C PHE A 111 16.28 1.05 13.58
N THR A 112 17.23 0.30 13.05
CA THR A 112 17.55 0.36 11.62
C THR A 112 16.57 -0.50 10.82
N LYS A 113 16.45 -0.25 9.51
CA LYS A 113 15.61 -1.08 8.63
C LYS A 113 16.11 -2.52 8.57
N ALA A 114 17.42 -2.72 8.55
CA ALA A 114 18.05 -4.05 8.62
C ALA A 114 17.67 -4.82 9.89
N GLN A 115 17.64 -4.16 11.05
CA GLN A 115 17.22 -4.78 12.31
C GLN A 115 15.74 -5.15 12.29
N LEU A 116 14.87 -4.29 11.76
CA LEU A 116 13.44 -4.57 11.61
C LEU A 116 13.21 -5.73 10.63
N TRP A 117 13.94 -5.77 9.53
CA TRP A 117 13.88 -6.88 8.59
C TRP A 117 14.34 -8.19 9.22
N LYS A 118 15.50 -8.21 9.91
CA LYS A 118 16.00 -9.39 10.63
C LYS A 118 15.04 -9.87 11.70
N ALA A 119 14.24 -9.00 12.29
CA ALA A 119 13.28 -9.38 13.32
C ALA A 119 12.12 -10.25 12.79
N ILE A 120 11.71 -10.08 11.53
CA ILE A 120 10.48 -10.70 11.00
C ILE A 120 10.66 -11.49 9.70
N ALA A 121 11.81 -11.39 9.03
CA ALA A 121 12.08 -12.19 7.83
C ALA A 121 12.04 -13.68 8.16
N HIS A 122 11.52 -14.50 7.25
CA HIS A 122 11.48 -15.95 7.42
C HIS A 122 12.89 -16.56 7.40
N ASP A 123 13.70 -16.08 6.46
CA ASP A 123 15.10 -16.49 6.29
C ASP A 123 16.00 -15.26 6.37
N VAL A 124 17.17 -15.42 6.98
CA VAL A 124 18.17 -14.35 7.16
C VAL A 124 19.56 -14.87 6.84
N VAL A 125 20.48 -13.95 6.52
CA VAL A 125 21.88 -14.30 6.32
C VAL A 125 22.61 -14.27 7.66
N VAL A 126 23.20 -15.40 8.06
CA VAL A 126 24.08 -15.54 9.22
C VAL A 126 25.38 -16.15 8.76
N ASP A 127 26.50 -15.51 9.03
CA ASP A 127 27.85 -15.96 8.62
C ASP A 127 27.95 -16.28 7.11
N GLY A 128 27.29 -15.45 6.27
CA GLY A 128 27.28 -15.59 4.82
C GLY A 128 26.40 -16.72 4.29
N LYS A 129 25.58 -17.36 5.12
CA LYS A 129 24.66 -18.43 4.73
C LYS A 129 23.21 -18.02 5.00
N LEU A 130 22.35 -18.30 4.03
CA LEU A 130 20.91 -18.14 4.20
C LEU A 130 20.39 -19.27 5.10
N VAL A 131 19.81 -18.90 6.23
CA VAL A 131 19.28 -19.84 7.23
C VAL A 131 17.89 -19.39 7.68
N LYS A 132 17.09 -20.34 8.17
CA LYS A 132 15.84 -20.00 8.84
C LYS A 132 16.12 -19.05 10.00
N ASN A 133 15.35 -17.99 10.12
CA ASN A 133 15.55 -16.93 11.12
C ASN A 133 15.66 -17.50 12.55
N PRO A 134 16.83 -17.39 13.21
CA PRO A 134 17.05 -17.92 14.55
C PRO A 134 16.63 -16.93 15.65
N TYR A 135 16.47 -15.63 15.33
CA TYR A 135 16.29 -14.58 16.31
C TYR A 135 14.93 -14.65 17.00
N LYS A 136 14.93 -14.63 18.32
CA LYS A 136 13.74 -14.63 19.17
C LYS A 136 13.63 -13.35 20.00
N ASN A 137 14.77 -12.76 20.34
CA ASN A 137 14.90 -11.55 21.15
C ASN A 137 15.64 -10.46 20.38
N TRP A 138 15.33 -9.22 20.65
CA TRP A 138 15.94 -8.09 19.96
C TRP A 138 17.47 -8.03 20.12
N ASN A 139 17.98 -8.35 21.33
CA ASN A 139 19.43 -8.35 21.59
C ASN A 139 20.20 -9.50 20.91
N GLU A 140 19.50 -10.45 20.29
CA GLU A 140 20.12 -11.48 19.44
C GLU A 140 20.46 -10.94 18.06
N ILE A 141 19.68 -9.95 17.60
CA ILE A 141 19.92 -9.23 16.34
C ILE A 141 21.07 -8.24 16.52
N ASP A 142 21.05 -7.47 17.61
CA ASP A 142 22.04 -6.49 17.95
C ASP A 142 22.14 -6.34 19.48
N LYS A 143 23.37 -6.42 20.02
CA LYS A 143 23.64 -6.37 21.47
C LYS A 143 23.24 -5.03 22.13
N SER A 144 23.10 -3.96 21.36
CA SER A 144 22.64 -2.66 21.85
C SER A 144 21.12 -2.63 22.09
N LEU A 145 20.36 -3.57 21.50
CA LEU A 145 18.93 -3.65 21.66
C LEU A 145 18.55 -4.34 22.98
N PRO A 146 17.35 -4.10 23.50
CA PRO A 146 16.91 -4.70 24.76
C PRO A 146 16.75 -6.22 24.68
N ALA A 147 17.04 -6.93 25.77
CA ALA A 147 16.88 -8.37 25.89
C ALA A 147 15.41 -8.74 26.13
N ILE A 148 14.54 -8.40 25.16
CA ILE A 148 13.11 -8.71 25.17
C ILE A 148 12.71 -9.45 23.92
N LYS A 149 11.64 -10.22 24.02
CA LYS A 149 11.09 -11.01 22.91
C LYS A 149 10.66 -10.08 21.76
N ILE A 150 10.91 -10.53 20.53
CA ILE A 150 10.44 -9.86 19.34
C ILE A 150 8.93 -10.12 19.19
N GLU A 151 8.16 -9.06 19.29
CA GLU A 151 6.72 -9.05 19.00
C GLU A 151 6.41 -7.82 18.16
N ILE A 152 5.93 -8.03 16.94
CA ILE A 152 5.62 -6.96 15.99
C ILE A 152 4.18 -7.14 15.52
N LEU A 153 3.40 -6.06 15.62
CA LEU A 153 2.07 -5.97 15.05
C LEU A 153 2.16 -5.23 13.73
N VAL A 154 1.76 -5.87 12.66
CA VAL A 154 1.74 -5.29 11.31
C VAL A 154 0.32 -5.24 10.77
N ALA A 155 0.08 -4.29 9.87
CA ALA A 155 -1.20 -4.18 9.19
C ALA A 155 -1.47 -5.42 8.29
N PRO A 156 -2.73 -5.80 8.08
CA PRO A 156 -3.10 -6.93 7.24
C PRO A 156 -2.69 -6.70 5.77
N PRO A 157 -2.57 -7.77 4.94
CA PRO A 157 -2.16 -7.68 3.54
C PRO A 157 -3.03 -6.77 2.66
N THR A 158 -4.26 -6.50 3.08
CA THR A 158 -5.21 -5.61 2.37
C THR A 158 -5.03 -4.13 2.70
N SER A 159 -4.09 -3.79 3.58
CA SER A 159 -3.83 -2.42 4.03
C SER A 159 -2.74 -1.74 3.21
N GLY A 160 -2.96 -0.48 2.83
CA GLY A 160 -1.91 0.34 2.22
C GLY A 160 -0.72 0.61 3.15
N THR A 161 -0.94 0.58 4.47
CA THR A 161 0.15 0.62 5.47
C THR A 161 1.04 -0.63 5.36
N ARG A 162 0.47 -1.80 5.06
CA ARG A 162 1.24 -3.01 4.82
C ARG A 162 2.08 -2.90 3.54
N ASP A 163 1.51 -2.39 2.46
CA ASP A 163 2.26 -2.13 1.22
C ASP A 163 3.45 -1.20 1.48
N ALA A 164 3.22 -0.10 2.23
CA ALA A 164 4.29 0.83 2.59
C ALA A 164 5.35 0.18 3.49
N TRP A 165 4.95 -0.66 4.45
CA TRP A 165 5.87 -1.44 5.26
C TRP A 165 6.75 -2.35 4.41
N ASP A 166 6.13 -3.11 3.51
CA ASP A 166 6.85 -4.07 2.66
C ASP A 166 7.84 -3.34 1.73
N ASP A 167 7.46 -2.19 1.16
CA ASP A 167 8.35 -1.41 0.28
C ASP A 167 9.46 -0.65 1.06
N LEU A 168 9.12 0.02 2.16
CA LEU A 168 10.03 0.94 2.84
C LEU A 168 10.93 0.26 3.88
N ILE A 169 10.46 -0.83 4.47
CA ILE A 169 11.14 -1.55 5.55
C ILE A 169 11.65 -2.90 5.08
N MET A 170 10.75 -3.75 4.55
CA MET A 170 11.15 -5.11 4.21
C MET A 170 12.08 -5.16 3.01
N GLY A 171 11.76 -4.46 1.92
CA GLY A 171 12.61 -4.41 0.73
C GLY A 171 13.97 -3.78 1.04
N LYS A 172 13.96 -2.53 1.52
CA LYS A 172 15.20 -1.81 1.83
C LYS A 172 15.99 -2.41 2.99
N GLY A 173 15.31 -2.96 3.99
CA GLY A 173 15.97 -3.62 5.12
C GLY A 173 16.69 -4.92 4.71
N CYS A 174 16.18 -5.61 3.70
CA CYS A 174 16.85 -6.76 3.08
C CYS A 174 18.14 -6.35 2.39
N ASP A 175 18.11 -5.23 1.64
CA ASP A 175 19.29 -4.72 0.92
C ASP A 175 20.40 -4.25 1.87
N GLU A 176 20.02 -3.75 3.06
CA GLU A 176 20.94 -3.24 4.10
C GLU A 176 21.44 -4.34 5.05
N ALA A 177 20.84 -5.53 5.05
CA ALA A 177 21.09 -6.60 6.02
C ALA A 177 22.21 -7.55 5.62
#